data_c930ce0075af832e7627ccc3f9ac4823
#
_entry.id   c930ce0075af832e7627ccc3f9ac4823
#
_cell.length_a   1.000
_cell.length_b   1.000
_cell.length_c   1.000
_cell.angle_alpha   90.00
_cell.angle_beta   90.00
_cell.angle_gamma   90.00
#
_symmetry.space_group_name_H-M   'P 1'
#
loop_
_entity.id
_entity.type
_entity.pdbx_description
1 polymer ?
#
loop_
_entity_poly.entity_id
_entity_poly.type
_entity_poly.pdbx_seq_one_letter_code
_entity_poly.pdbx_strand_id
1 'polypeptide(L)'
;MSKGSAASGDSHREENVPGQALPGGSADDVHAWYLRGMDLLGRGSPAAAAQVLQRAAAAEPGSRSVREALARAQFDAGRYEEAADNFRVIVEASPSDDYANFGLGLALARTGNHAAAAEYLALAAAMRPDDPHYTEALRSVRATLRARKTAEGGTE
;
A
#
# COMPACT_ATOMS: atom_id res chain seq x y z
N MET A 1 18.78 49.19 23.48
CA MET A 1 19.62 48.98 22.42
C MET A 1 19.58 47.63 21.73
N SER A 2 19.53 46.56 22.38
CA SER A 2 19.68 45.27 21.77
C SER A 2 18.34 44.61 21.41
N LYS A 3 17.47 45.34 20.85
CA LYS A 3 16.12 44.84 20.66
C LYS A 3 15.91 44.00 19.44
N GLY A 4 16.76 44.12 18.46
CA GLY A 4 16.58 43.43 17.21
C GLY A 4 16.71 41.93 17.29
N SER A 5 17.47 41.44 18.24
CA SER A 5 17.72 40.00 18.32
C SER A 5 16.48 39.22 18.75
N ALA A 6 15.61 39.83 19.52
CA ALA A 6 14.43 39.13 19.98
C ALA A 6 13.44 38.84 18.82
N ALA A 7 13.38 39.76 17.88
CA ALA A 7 12.45 39.62 16.79
C ALA A 7 12.80 38.44 15.85
N SER A 8 14.08 38.21 15.63
CA SER A 8 14.47 37.14 14.74
C SER A 8 14.20 35.76 15.32
N GLY A 9 14.24 35.64 16.63
CA GLY A 9 13.91 34.37 17.26
C GLY A 9 12.45 33.97 17.08
N ASP A 10 11.61 34.95 17.05
CA ASP A 10 10.18 34.68 16.93
C ASP A 10 9.82 34.17 15.56
N SER A 11 10.44 34.66 14.51
CA SER A 11 10.12 34.24 13.18
C SER A 11 10.48 32.75 12.94
N HIS A 12 11.54 32.27 13.58
CA HIS A 12 11.91 30.89 13.47
C HIS A 12 10.87 29.96 14.10
N ARG A 13 10.27 30.37 15.19
CA ARG A 13 9.26 29.56 15.86
C ARG A 13 8.00 29.47 15.05
N GLU A 14 7.67 30.53 14.36
CA GLU A 14 6.46 30.52 13.55
C GLU A 14 6.57 29.54 12.38
N GLU A 15 7.76 29.33 11.88
CA GLU A 15 7.97 28.39 10.78
C GLU A 15 7.78 26.94 11.20
N ASN A 16 7.83 26.68 12.48
CA ASN A 16 7.72 25.31 12.99
C ASN A 16 6.35 25.00 13.55
N VAL A 17 5.35 25.71 13.14
CA VAL A 17 3.98 25.44 13.58
C VAL A 17 3.57 24.04 13.13
N PRO A 18 3.11 23.19 14.05
CA PRO A 18 2.86 21.78 13.75
C PRO A 18 1.93 21.51 12.59
N GLY A 19 0.92 22.31 12.38
CA GLY A 19 -0.05 22.06 11.31
C GLY A 19 0.47 22.31 9.92
N GLN A 20 1.66 22.86 9.77
CA GLN A 20 2.17 23.25 8.46
C GLN A 20 3.22 22.31 7.90
N ALA A 21 3.63 21.33 8.67
CA ALA A 21 4.74 20.48 8.29
C ALA A 21 4.38 19.39 7.29
N LEU A 22 3.17 19.37 6.78
CA LEU A 22 2.66 18.18 6.17
C LEU A 22 3.20 17.85 4.82
N PRO A 23 3.09 18.66 3.79
CA PRO A 23 3.47 18.15 2.49
C PRO A 23 4.95 18.19 2.23
N GLY A 24 5.74 18.58 3.09
CA GLY A 24 7.13 18.81 2.77
C GLY A 24 8.13 18.06 3.60
N GLY A 25 7.82 16.89 4.08
CA GLY A 25 8.80 16.11 4.82
C GLY A 25 10.11 15.99 4.05
N SER A 26 11.25 16.17 4.72
CA SER A 26 12.54 15.99 4.08
C SER A 26 12.75 14.53 3.69
N ALA A 27 13.74 14.26 2.83
CA ALA A 27 14.10 12.89 2.47
C ALA A 27 14.46 12.05 3.70
N ASP A 28 15.11 12.67 4.68
CA ASP A 28 15.45 11.99 5.92
C ASP A 28 14.20 11.62 6.73
N ASP A 29 13.21 12.52 6.76
CA ASP A 29 11.95 12.25 7.44
C ASP A 29 11.19 11.11 6.76
N VAL A 30 11.14 11.11 5.44
CA VAL A 30 10.48 10.04 4.68
C VAL A 30 11.16 8.70 4.95
N HIS A 31 12.48 8.67 4.95
CA HIS A 31 13.22 7.45 5.22
C HIS A 31 12.94 6.95 6.64
N ALA A 32 12.94 7.85 7.62
CA ALA A 32 12.64 7.49 9.00
C ALA A 32 11.22 6.93 9.15
N TRP A 33 10.24 7.53 8.49
CA TRP A 33 8.86 7.04 8.50
C TRP A 33 8.76 5.68 7.82
N TYR A 34 9.49 5.49 6.73
CA TYR A 34 9.51 4.21 6.03
C TYR A 34 10.05 3.10 6.95
N LEU A 35 11.19 3.34 7.59
CA LEU A 35 11.79 2.37 8.52
C LEU A 35 10.87 2.09 9.70
N ARG A 36 10.24 3.12 10.23
CA ARG A 36 9.27 2.96 11.32
C ARG A 36 8.08 2.11 10.87
N GLY A 37 7.56 2.38 9.69
CA GLY A 37 6.46 1.60 9.13
C GLY A 37 6.82 0.13 8.96
N MET A 38 8.01 -0.14 8.44
CA MET A 38 8.48 -1.52 8.27
C MET A 38 8.67 -2.23 9.60
N ASP A 39 9.18 -1.52 10.61
CA ASP A 39 9.31 -2.06 11.96
C ASP A 39 7.93 -2.42 12.54
N LEU A 40 6.97 -1.52 12.40
CA LEU A 40 5.60 -1.76 12.87
C LEU A 40 4.94 -2.95 12.17
N LEU A 41 5.17 -3.10 10.87
CA LEU A 41 4.71 -4.28 10.13
C LEU A 41 5.33 -5.55 10.69
N GLY A 42 6.63 -5.53 10.93
CA GLY A 42 7.34 -6.69 11.49
C GLY A 42 6.87 -7.06 12.89
N ARG A 43 6.36 -6.10 13.64
CA ARG A 43 5.82 -6.34 14.98
C ARG A 43 4.34 -6.73 14.98
N GLY A 44 3.72 -6.83 13.83
CA GLY A 44 2.31 -7.17 13.74
C GLY A 44 1.37 -6.02 14.08
N SER A 45 1.79 -4.79 13.81
CA SER A 45 0.97 -3.59 14.05
C SER A 45 0.66 -2.88 12.72
N PRO A 46 -0.09 -3.53 11.82
CA PRO A 46 -0.29 -2.98 10.47
C PRO A 46 -1.09 -1.68 10.44
N ALA A 47 -2.03 -1.49 11.33
CA ALA A 47 -2.81 -0.24 11.36
C ALA A 47 -1.92 0.96 11.71
N ALA A 48 -1.04 0.81 12.69
CA ALA A 48 -0.08 1.84 13.05
C ALA A 48 0.94 2.05 11.93
N ALA A 49 1.38 0.98 11.29
CA ALA A 49 2.28 1.06 10.15
C ALA A 49 1.65 1.87 9.01
N ALA A 50 0.37 1.62 8.72
CA ALA A 50 -0.33 2.35 7.66
C ALA A 50 -0.38 3.85 7.93
N GLN A 51 -0.55 4.26 9.18
CA GLN A 51 -0.57 5.69 9.53
C GLN A 51 0.78 6.36 9.24
N VAL A 52 1.87 5.72 9.64
CA VAL A 52 3.21 6.27 9.43
C VAL A 52 3.56 6.28 7.94
N LEU A 53 3.26 5.19 7.25
CA LEU A 53 3.55 5.05 5.82
C LEU A 53 2.69 5.98 4.97
N GLN A 54 1.49 6.32 5.42
CA GLN A 54 0.66 7.32 4.74
C GLN A 54 1.34 8.68 4.73
N ARG A 55 1.98 9.06 5.82
CA ARG A 55 2.74 10.31 5.88
C ARG A 55 3.91 10.28 4.90
N ALA A 56 4.63 9.18 4.85
CA ALA A 56 5.74 9.01 3.92
C ALA A 56 5.26 9.10 2.47
N ALA A 57 4.13 8.46 2.15
CA ALA A 57 3.57 8.47 0.81
C ALA A 57 3.08 9.86 0.41
N ALA A 58 2.52 10.63 1.35
CA ALA A 58 2.08 11.99 1.08
C ALA A 58 3.28 12.92 0.80
N ALA A 59 4.38 12.72 1.50
CA ALA A 59 5.60 13.52 1.32
C ALA A 59 6.37 13.13 0.05
N GLU A 60 6.32 11.87 -0.33
CA GLU A 60 7.02 11.36 -1.52
C GLU A 60 6.09 10.46 -2.34
N PRO A 61 5.13 11.04 -3.08
CA PRO A 61 4.12 10.24 -3.78
C PRO A 61 4.70 9.33 -4.87
N GLY A 62 5.87 9.66 -5.39
CA GLY A 62 6.53 8.87 -6.42
C GLY A 62 7.33 7.68 -5.92
N SER A 63 7.48 7.52 -4.62
CA SER A 63 8.26 6.41 -4.07
C SER A 63 7.47 5.09 -4.15
N ARG A 64 7.92 4.19 -5.02
CA ARG A 64 7.30 2.88 -5.14
C ARG A 64 7.46 2.06 -3.86
N SER A 65 8.63 2.09 -3.25
CA SER A 65 8.88 1.33 -2.02
C SER A 65 7.94 1.75 -0.88
N VAL A 66 7.74 3.05 -0.72
CA VAL A 66 6.83 3.56 0.31
C VAL A 66 5.40 3.16 0.00
N ARG A 67 4.97 3.30 -1.25
CA ARG A 67 3.61 2.93 -1.64
C ARG A 67 3.35 1.45 -1.48
N GLU A 68 4.33 0.62 -1.83
CA GLU A 68 4.21 -0.83 -1.65
C GLU A 68 4.07 -1.19 -0.17
N ALA A 69 4.90 -0.60 0.69
CA ALA A 69 4.82 -0.83 2.12
C ALA A 69 3.47 -0.36 2.68
N LEU A 70 2.98 0.79 2.22
CA LEU A 70 1.66 1.29 2.62
C LEU A 70 0.55 0.33 2.21
N ALA A 71 0.56 -0.11 0.96
CA ALA A 71 -0.44 -1.06 0.46
C ALA A 71 -0.43 -2.36 1.27
N ARG A 72 0.75 -2.87 1.57
CA ARG A 72 0.89 -4.07 2.41
C ARG A 72 0.33 -3.84 3.81
N ALA A 73 0.64 -2.71 4.42
CA ALA A 73 0.13 -2.36 5.75
C ALA A 73 -1.39 -2.25 5.74
N GLN A 74 -1.95 -1.61 4.73
CA GLN A 74 -3.40 -1.49 4.57
C GLN A 74 -4.05 -2.86 4.40
N PHE A 75 -3.46 -3.73 3.58
CA PHE A 75 -3.96 -5.09 3.41
C PHE A 75 -3.96 -5.85 4.73
N ASP A 76 -2.83 -5.83 5.43
CA ASP A 76 -2.71 -6.55 6.71
C ASP A 76 -3.64 -5.98 7.79
N ALA A 77 -4.00 -4.70 7.68
CA ALA A 77 -4.95 -4.05 8.58
C ALA A 77 -6.42 -4.29 8.17
N GLY A 78 -6.67 -5.02 7.09
CA GLY A 78 -8.02 -5.28 6.60
C GLY A 78 -8.62 -4.18 5.75
N ARG A 79 -7.83 -3.21 5.35
CA ARG A 79 -8.26 -2.09 4.50
C ARG A 79 -8.04 -2.44 3.03
N TYR A 80 -8.80 -3.41 2.55
CA TYR A 80 -8.54 -4.03 1.25
C TYR A 80 -8.76 -3.09 0.07
N GLU A 81 -9.76 -2.22 0.11
CA GLU A 81 -10.01 -1.28 -0.98
C GLU A 81 -8.88 -0.27 -1.11
N GLU A 82 -8.42 0.28 0.01
CA GLU A 82 -7.29 1.20 0.01
C GLU A 82 -6.01 0.51 -0.48
N ALA A 83 -5.78 -0.73 -0.04
CA ALA A 83 -4.65 -1.51 -0.49
C ALA A 83 -4.70 -1.74 -2.00
N ALA A 84 -5.87 -2.09 -2.52
CA ALA A 84 -6.06 -2.28 -3.96
C ALA A 84 -5.73 -1.02 -4.75
N ASP A 85 -6.17 0.14 -4.28
CA ASP A 85 -5.88 1.41 -4.93
C ASP A 85 -4.38 1.68 -5.01
N ASN A 86 -3.66 1.43 -3.92
CA ASN A 86 -2.21 1.66 -3.89
C ASN A 86 -1.45 0.63 -4.74
N PHE A 87 -1.83 -0.64 -4.70
CA PHE A 87 -1.22 -1.63 -5.59
C PHE A 87 -1.52 -1.31 -7.06
N ARG A 88 -2.72 -0.82 -7.37
CA ARG A 88 -3.07 -0.46 -8.75
C ARG A 88 -2.17 0.66 -9.28
N VAL A 89 -1.87 1.65 -8.46
CA VAL A 89 -0.94 2.72 -8.86
C VAL A 89 0.41 2.12 -9.25
N ILE A 90 0.90 1.15 -8.49
CA ILE A 90 2.18 0.51 -8.81
C ILE A 90 2.10 -0.29 -10.11
N VAL A 91 1.03 -1.07 -10.29
CA VAL A 91 0.85 -1.88 -11.49
C VAL A 91 0.74 -1.00 -12.73
N GLU A 92 0.04 0.12 -12.65
CA GLU A 92 -0.10 1.04 -13.79
C GLU A 92 1.25 1.65 -14.17
N ALA A 93 2.10 1.95 -13.19
CA ALA A 93 3.43 2.48 -13.46
C ALA A 93 4.42 1.39 -13.87
N SER A 94 4.26 0.18 -13.36
CA SER A 94 5.17 -0.95 -13.60
C SER A 94 4.36 -2.23 -13.78
N PRO A 95 3.82 -2.47 -14.97
CA PRO A 95 2.97 -3.67 -15.21
C PRO A 95 3.69 -5.01 -14.97
N SER A 96 5.02 -5.00 -14.98
CA SER A 96 5.82 -6.21 -14.75
C SER A 96 6.22 -6.41 -13.28
N ASP A 97 5.70 -5.61 -12.38
CA ASP A 97 5.94 -5.79 -10.94
C ASP A 97 5.07 -6.96 -10.45
N ASP A 98 5.71 -8.11 -10.26
CA ASP A 98 4.97 -9.33 -9.90
C ASP A 98 4.31 -9.23 -8.53
N TYR A 99 4.99 -8.66 -7.55
CA TYR A 99 4.44 -8.49 -6.20
C TYR A 99 3.23 -7.56 -6.19
N ALA A 100 3.29 -6.46 -6.95
CA ALA A 100 2.16 -5.53 -7.03
C ALA A 100 0.94 -6.15 -7.71
N ASN A 101 1.15 -6.94 -8.77
CA ASN A 101 0.08 -7.70 -9.39
C ASN A 101 -0.54 -8.70 -8.42
N PHE A 102 0.29 -9.40 -7.66
CA PHE A 102 -0.16 -10.32 -6.64
C PHE A 102 -0.97 -9.61 -5.55
N GLY A 103 -0.43 -8.51 -5.02
CA GLY A 103 -1.10 -7.71 -3.98
C GLY A 103 -2.44 -7.15 -4.44
N LEU A 104 -2.49 -6.62 -5.65
CA LEU A 104 -3.73 -6.12 -6.23
C LEU A 104 -4.76 -7.25 -6.37
N GLY A 105 -4.33 -8.40 -6.88
CA GLY A 105 -5.21 -9.56 -7.02
C GLY A 105 -5.78 -10.02 -5.68
N LEU A 106 -4.93 -10.13 -4.65
CA LEU A 106 -5.40 -10.52 -3.32
C LEU A 106 -6.40 -9.51 -2.75
N ALA A 107 -6.10 -8.22 -2.88
CA ALA A 107 -6.99 -7.18 -2.37
C ALA A 107 -8.34 -7.20 -3.08
N LEU A 108 -8.35 -7.38 -4.39
CA LEU A 108 -9.58 -7.48 -5.16
C LEU A 108 -10.40 -8.72 -4.77
N ALA A 109 -9.73 -9.84 -4.50
CA ALA A 109 -10.43 -11.05 -4.04
C ALA A 109 -11.10 -10.80 -2.68
N ARG A 110 -10.43 -10.08 -1.79
CA ARG A 110 -10.99 -9.74 -0.47
C ARG A 110 -12.16 -8.78 -0.55
N THR A 111 -12.24 -7.96 -1.59
CA THR A 111 -13.38 -7.07 -1.81
C THR A 111 -14.49 -7.74 -2.62
N GLY A 112 -14.33 -8.99 -3.00
CA GLY A 112 -15.34 -9.75 -3.71
C GLY A 112 -15.24 -9.72 -5.23
N ASN A 113 -14.28 -8.99 -5.78
CA ASN A 113 -14.08 -8.91 -7.24
C ASN A 113 -13.15 -10.02 -7.70
N HIS A 114 -13.67 -11.25 -7.70
CA HIS A 114 -12.87 -12.43 -7.99
C HIS A 114 -12.46 -12.52 -9.47
N ALA A 115 -13.30 -12.03 -10.38
CA ALA A 115 -12.95 -12.05 -11.80
C ALA A 115 -11.72 -11.21 -12.11
N ALA A 116 -11.68 -9.97 -11.63
CA ALA A 116 -10.51 -9.11 -11.78
C ALA A 116 -9.31 -9.67 -11.00
N ALA A 117 -9.55 -10.19 -9.80
CA ALA A 117 -8.49 -10.79 -9.00
C ALA A 117 -7.78 -11.91 -9.77
N ALA A 118 -8.53 -12.78 -10.44
CA ALA A 118 -7.95 -13.88 -11.23
C ALA A 118 -7.02 -13.37 -12.32
N GLU A 119 -7.36 -12.26 -12.96
CA GLU A 119 -6.53 -11.67 -14.02
C GLU A 119 -5.17 -11.24 -13.50
N TYR A 120 -5.15 -10.50 -12.38
CA TYR A 120 -3.90 -10.02 -11.80
C TYR A 120 -3.08 -11.15 -11.18
N LEU A 121 -3.74 -12.13 -10.54
CA LEU A 121 -3.05 -13.28 -9.99
C LEU A 121 -2.46 -14.17 -11.09
N ALA A 122 -3.13 -14.28 -12.24
CA ALA A 122 -2.59 -15.01 -13.38
C ALA A 122 -1.34 -14.33 -13.93
N LEU A 123 -1.32 -12.99 -13.98
CA LEU A 123 -0.13 -12.25 -14.39
C LEU A 123 1.03 -12.50 -13.44
N ALA A 124 0.79 -12.41 -12.13
CA ALA A 124 1.81 -12.66 -11.13
C ALA A 124 2.36 -14.09 -11.23
N ALA A 125 1.49 -15.09 -11.36
CA ALA A 125 1.89 -16.48 -11.49
C ALA A 125 2.67 -16.73 -12.78
N ALA A 126 2.31 -16.07 -13.87
CA ALA A 126 3.04 -16.19 -15.12
C ALA A 126 4.45 -15.59 -15.01
N MET A 127 4.61 -14.50 -14.26
CA MET A 127 5.92 -13.88 -14.04
C MET A 127 6.80 -14.71 -13.08
N ARG A 128 6.20 -15.36 -12.11
CA ARG A 128 6.91 -16.16 -11.11
C ARG A 128 6.21 -17.52 -10.94
N PRO A 129 6.32 -18.40 -11.94
CA PRO A 129 5.59 -19.68 -11.89
C PRO A 129 6.08 -20.64 -10.80
N ASP A 130 7.26 -20.42 -10.28
CA ASP A 130 7.84 -21.20 -9.19
C ASP A 130 7.44 -20.70 -7.79
N ASP A 131 6.75 -19.56 -7.71
CA ASP A 131 6.32 -19.03 -6.42
C ASP A 131 5.00 -19.69 -6.01
N PRO A 132 5.01 -20.52 -4.96
CA PRO A 132 3.80 -21.25 -4.54
C PRO A 132 2.70 -20.34 -4.01
N HIS A 133 3.04 -19.16 -3.47
CA HIS A 133 2.04 -18.22 -2.98
C HIS A 133 1.20 -17.68 -4.13
N TYR A 134 1.84 -17.39 -5.26
CA TYR A 134 1.15 -16.83 -6.41
C TYR A 134 0.24 -17.88 -7.08
N THR A 135 0.75 -19.08 -7.27
CA THR A 135 -0.02 -20.14 -7.90
C THR A 135 -1.17 -20.61 -7.02
N GLU A 136 -0.98 -20.66 -5.71
CA GLU A 136 -2.03 -21.08 -4.78
C GLU A 136 -3.14 -20.03 -4.69
N ALA A 137 -2.79 -18.74 -4.65
CA ALA A 137 -3.79 -17.68 -4.65
C ALA A 137 -4.65 -17.73 -5.91
N LEU A 138 -4.03 -17.93 -7.07
CA LEU A 138 -4.75 -18.06 -8.33
C LEU A 138 -5.70 -19.26 -8.31
N ARG A 139 -5.22 -20.40 -7.83
CA ARG A 139 -6.03 -21.61 -7.72
C ARG A 139 -7.25 -21.37 -6.84
N SER A 140 -7.06 -20.73 -5.71
CA SER A 140 -8.12 -20.43 -4.76
C SER A 140 -9.21 -19.54 -5.36
N VAL A 141 -8.80 -18.46 -6.04
CA VAL A 141 -9.75 -17.55 -6.67
C VAL A 141 -10.51 -18.24 -7.81
N ARG A 142 -9.82 -19.03 -8.62
CA ARG A 142 -10.46 -19.80 -9.69
C ARG A 142 -11.46 -20.81 -9.15
N ALA A 143 -11.16 -21.43 -8.01
CA ALA A 143 -12.10 -22.34 -7.36
C ALA A 143 -13.36 -21.61 -6.92
N THR A 144 -13.23 -20.42 -6.37
CA THR A 144 -14.38 -19.60 -5.99
C THR A 144 -15.23 -19.23 -7.19
N LEU A 145 -14.60 -18.84 -8.30
CA LEU A 145 -15.32 -18.52 -9.53
C LEU A 145 -16.08 -19.71 -10.08
N ARG A 146 -15.47 -20.90 -10.07
CA ARG A 146 -16.14 -22.13 -10.52
C ARG A 146 -17.33 -22.46 -9.63
N ALA A 147 -17.18 -22.34 -8.33
CA ALA A 147 -18.26 -22.62 -7.38
C ALA A 147 -19.44 -21.68 -7.60
N ARG A 148 -19.18 -20.41 -7.83
CA ARG A 148 -20.23 -19.42 -8.11
C ARG A 148 -20.96 -19.74 -9.40
N LYS A 149 -20.22 -20.07 -10.46
CA LYS A 149 -20.81 -20.42 -11.75
C LYS A 149 -21.70 -21.65 -11.63
N THR A 150 -21.26 -22.66 -10.88
CA THR A 150 -22.04 -23.84 -10.64
C THR A 150 -23.33 -23.54 -9.88
N ALA A 151 -23.24 -22.70 -8.84
CA ALA A 151 -24.40 -22.29 -8.06
C ALA A 151 -25.43 -21.54 -8.91
N GLU A 152 -24.97 -20.66 -9.80
CA GLU A 152 -25.84 -19.91 -10.70
C GLU A 152 -26.50 -20.82 -11.73
N GLY A 153 -25.75 -21.75 -12.28
CA GLY A 153 -26.29 -22.73 -13.23
C GLY A 153 -27.22 -23.74 -12.63
N GLY A 154 -27.09 -23.99 -11.32
CA GLY A 154 -27.94 -24.97 -10.61
C GLY A 154 -29.31 -24.43 -10.20
N THR A 155 -29.58 -23.15 -10.41
CA THR A 155 -30.87 -22.56 -10.05
C THR A 155 -31.89 -22.64 -11.18
N GLU A 156 -31.51 -23.14 -12.34
CA GLU A 156 -32.42 -23.41 -13.45
C GLU A 156 -32.96 -24.82 -13.34
#